data_87794686f7fab158f1496e256af7c5c8
#
_entry.id   87794686f7fab158f1496e256af7c5c8
#
_cell.length_a   1.000
_cell.length_b   1.000
_cell.length_c   1.000
_cell.angle_alpha   90.00
_cell.angle_beta   90.00
_cell.angle_gamma   90.00
#
_symmetry.space_group_name_H-M   'P 1'
#
loop_
_entity.id
_entity.type
_entity.pdbx_description
1 polymer ?
#
loop_
_entity_poly.entity_id
_entity_poly.type
_entity_poly.pdbx_seq_one_letter_code
_entity_poly.pdbx_strand_id
1 'polypeptide(L)'
;MRNLILGGARSGKSALAERLALASTRPVVYIATAQARDGEMAERIAHHRTRRPADWLCVEEPLALAEVLRQHARADRCVLVDCLTLWLSNLLGDADASRFERERAALLDTLPQLPGEILLVSNEIGMGVVPLGELSRRFVDEAGRLHQALAAMCDRVIFVAAGLPLTLKGTLP
;
A
#
# COMPACT_ATOMS: atom_id res chain seq x y z
N MET A 1 4.84 5.87 13.53
CA MET A 1 3.47 5.27 13.53
C MET A 1 3.24 4.56 12.20
N ARG A 2 2.64 3.36 12.24
CA ARG A 2 2.37 2.53 11.04
C ARG A 2 0.87 2.34 10.90
N ASN A 3 0.33 2.67 9.71
CA ASN A 3 -1.10 2.62 9.45
C ASN A 3 -1.34 1.71 8.23
N LEU A 4 -2.27 0.76 8.35
CA LEU A 4 -2.75 -0.05 7.25
C LEU A 4 -4.17 0.41 6.89
N ILE A 5 -4.36 0.80 5.62
CA ILE A 5 -5.64 1.32 5.12
C ILE A 5 -6.14 0.36 4.04
N LEU A 6 -7.18 -0.38 4.40
CA LEU A 6 -7.82 -1.38 3.58
C LEU A 6 -9.15 -0.89 3.01
N GLY A 7 -9.61 -1.52 1.96
CA GLY A 7 -10.94 -1.30 1.39
C GLY A 7 -11.04 -1.76 -0.05
N GLY A 8 -12.23 -1.93 -0.56
CA GLY A 8 -12.49 -2.36 -1.94
C GLY A 8 -12.03 -1.34 -2.99
N ALA A 9 -12.13 -1.71 -4.27
CA ALA A 9 -11.90 -0.78 -5.37
C ALA A 9 -12.84 0.44 -5.24
N ARG A 10 -12.29 1.65 -5.47
CA ARG A 10 -13.04 2.92 -5.39
C ARG A 10 -13.72 3.19 -4.04
N SER A 11 -13.29 2.55 -2.95
CA SER A 11 -13.85 2.74 -1.61
C SER A 11 -13.55 4.11 -0.97
N GLY A 12 -12.57 4.88 -1.51
CA GLY A 12 -12.09 6.13 -0.92
C GLY A 12 -10.82 5.98 -0.07
N LYS A 13 -10.21 4.77 0.01
CA LYS A 13 -9.02 4.51 0.83
C LYS A 13 -7.81 5.38 0.49
N SER A 14 -7.50 5.58 -0.81
CA SER A 14 -6.38 6.45 -1.22
C SER A 14 -6.63 7.91 -0.82
N ALA A 15 -7.87 8.41 -0.99
CA ALA A 15 -8.23 9.75 -0.56
C ALA A 15 -8.13 9.90 0.98
N LEU A 16 -8.49 8.88 1.75
CA LEU A 16 -8.27 8.89 3.20
C LEU A 16 -6.77 8.92 3.53
N ALA A 17 -5.96 8.09 2.88
CA ALA A 17 -4.52 8.05 3.10
C ALA A 17 -3.85 9.40 2.76
N GLU A 18 -4.25 10.04 1.66
CA GLU A 18 -3.79 11.38 1.28
C GLU A 18 -4.16 12.43 2.35
N ARG A 19 -5.40 12.39 2.88
CA ARG A 19 -5.81 13.29 3.98
C ARG A 19 -5.00 13.06 5.26
N LEU A 20 -4.72 11.81 5.61
CA LEU A 20 -3.90 11.48 6.78
C LEU A 20 -2.46 11.96 6.59
N ALA A 21 -1.89 11.79 5.39
CA ALA A 21 -0.56 12.29 5.06
C ALA A 21 -0.49 13.81 5.19
N LEU A 22 -1.47 14.55 4.69
CA LEU A 22 -1.57 16.00 4.84
C LEU A 22 -1.72 16.43 6.30
N ALA A 23 -2.57 15.72 7.07
CA ALA A 23 -2.79 15.99 8.49
C ALA A 23 -1.56 15.74 9.36
N SER A 24 -0.59 14.94 8.89
CA SER A 24 0.68 14.72 9.61
C SER A 24 1.56 15.96 9.69
N THR A 25 1.32 16.97 8.85
CA THR A 25 2.13 18.20 8.72
C THR A 25 3.61 17.95 8.42
N ARG A 26 3.96 16.75 7.97
CA ARG A 26 5.33 16.32 7.65
C ARG A 26 5.57 16.37 6.15
N PRO A 27 6.84 16.52 5.70
CA PRO A 27 7.17 16.25 4.30
C PRO A 27 6.74 14.85 3.89
N VAL A 28 6.00 14.74 2.77
CA VAL A 28 5.42 13.50 2.32
C VAL A 28 6.25 12.89 1.20
N VAL A 29 6.54 11.60 1.33
CA VAL A 29 7.07 10.77 0.24
C VAL A 29 5.97 9.80 -0.19
N TYR A 30 5.54 9.92 -1.44
CA TYR A 30 4.57 9.02 -2.06
C TYR A 30 5.29 7.95 -2.87
N ILE A 31 5.12 6.69 -2.51
CA ILE A 31 5.67 5.55 -3.23
C ILE A 31 4.55 4.93 -4.06
N ALA A 32 4.68 5.04 -5.39
CA ALA A 32 3.78 4.44 -6.35
C ALA A 32 4.31 3.06 -6.76
N THR A 33 3.51 2.03 -6.58
CA THR A 33 3.85 0.65 -6.95
C THR A 33 3.26 0.24 -8.31
N ALA A 34 2.42 1.10 -8.88
CA ALA A 34 1.78 0.85 -10.17
C ALA A 34 2.79 0.90 -11.31
N GLN A 35 2.65 -0.03 -12.26
CA GLN A 35 3.31 0.00 -13.56
C GLN A 35 2.26 0.26 -14.64
N ALA A 36 2.55 1.20 -15.56
CA ALA A 36 1.69 1.46 -16.70
C ALA A 36 1.85 0.33 -17.74
N ARG A 37 1.15 -0.79 -17.53
CA ARG A 37 1.20 -1.95 -18.42
C ARG A 37 0.23 -1.83 -19.60
N ASP A 38 -0.78 -0.97 -19.48
CA ASP A 38 -1.78 -0.68 -20.49
C ASP A 38 -2.25 0.78 -20.41
N GLY A 39 -3.06 1.20 -21.40
CA GLY A 39 -3.55 2.58 -21.51
C GLY A 39 -4.48 2.98 -20.36
N GLU A 40 -5.34 2.07 -19.87
CA GLU A 40 -6.22 2.34 -18.75
C GLU A 40 -5.43 2.61 -17.46
N MET A 41 -4.40 1.80 -17.22
CA MET A 41 -3.53 1.99 -16.06
C MET A 41 -2.72 3.29 -16.17
N ALA A 42 -2.25 3.65 -17.37
CA ALA A 42 -1.56 4.92 -17.61
C ALA A 42 -2.45 6.13 -17.28
N GLU A 43 -3.71 6.10 -17.70
CA GLU A 43 -4.71 7.15 -17.38
C GLU A 43 -4.99 7.23 -15.87
N ARG A 44 -5.13 6.09 -15.20
CA ARG A 44 -5.31 6.04 -13.75
C ARG A 44 -4.11 6.64 -13.00
N ILE A 45 -2.89 6.30 -13.39
CA ILE A 45 -1.67 6.86 -12.81
C ILE A 45 -1.62 8.37 -13.04
N ALA A 46 -1.92 8.85 -14.26
CA ALA A 46 -1.96 10.28 -14.59
C ALA A 46 -2.99 11.02 -13.73
N HIS A 47 -4.20 10.49 -13.60
CA HIS A 47 -5.25 11.06 -12.76
C HIS A 47 -4.84 11.12 -11.27
N HIS A 48 -4.18 10.08 -10.74
CA HIS A 48 -3.65 10.11 -9.37
C HIS A 48 -2.52 11.13 -9.20
N ARG A 49 -1.69 11.35 -10.22
CA ARG A 49 -0.61 12.37 -10.19
C ARG A 49 -1.17 13.80 -10.13
N THR A 50 -2.22 14.11 -10.88
CA THR A 50 -2.79 15.48 -10.94
C THR A 50 -3.48 15.91 -9.65
N ARG A 51 -3.86 14.97 -8.77
CA ARG A 51 -4.53 15.24 -7.49
C ARG A 51 -3.58 15.47 -6.32
N ARG A 52 -2.31 15.14 -6.49
CA ARG A 52 -1.32 15.24 -5.41
C ARG A 52 -0.77 16.64 -5.30
N PRO A 53 -0.50 17.12 -4.08
CA PRO A 53 0.26 18.35 -3.88
C PRO A 53 1.61 18.31 -4.59
N ALA A 54 2.01 19.44 -5.19
CA ALA A 54 3.24 19.52 -6.00
C ALA A 54 4.53 19.41 -5.17
N ASP A 55 4.43 19.58 -3.88
CA ASP A 55 5.55 19.49 -2.91
C ASP A 55 5.81 18.04 -2.42
N TRP A 56 4.98 17.08 -2.81
CA TRP A 56 5.21 15.68 -2.47
C TRP A 56 6.32 15.07 -3.33
N LEU A 57 7.29 14.41 -2.69
CA LEU A 57 8.26 13.60 -3.41
C LEU A 57 7.58 12.31 -3.89
N CYS A 58 7.51 12.12 -5.20
CA CYS A 58 6.97 10.91 -5.80
C CYS A 58 8.08 9.97 -6.25
N VAL A 59 8.04 8.74 -5.77
CA VAL A 59 8.97 7.66 -6.12
C VAL A 59 8.18 6.52 -6.74
N GLU A 60 8.62 6.01 -7.87
CA GLU A 60 8.04 4.82 -8.51
C GLU A 60 8.90 3.60 -8.18
N GLU A 61 8.33 2.65 -7.46
CA GLU A 61 9.01 1.40 -7.13
C GLU A 61 8.02 0.23 -7.14
N PRO A 62 8.03 -0.58 -8.20
CA PRO A 62 7.08 -1.67 -8.35
C PRO A 62 7.43 -2.95 -7.59
N LEU A 63 8.68 -3.15 -7.14
CA LEU A 63 9.17 -4.44 -6.64
C LEU A 63 9.92 -4.33 -5.30
N ALA A 64 10.98 -3.52 -5.24
CA ALA A 64 11.91 -3.46 -4.09
C ALA A 64 11.40 -2.50 -2.98
N LEU A 65 10.16 -2.69 -2.53
CA LEU A 65 9.47 -1.76 -1.63
C LEU A 65 10.22 -1.56 -0.30
N ALA A 66 10.77 -2.63 0.28
CA ALA A 66 11.51 -2.54 1.54
C ALA A 66 12.75 -1.64 1.43
N GLU A 67 13.44 -1.70 0.30
CA GLU A 67 14.63 -0.86 0.05
C GLU A 67 14.25 0.63 -0.03
N VAL A 68 13.24 0.97 -0.81
CA VAL A 68 12.78 2.35 -0.95
C VAL A 68 12.23 2.90 0.37
N LEU A 69 11.52 2.07 1.15
CA LEU A 69 11.09 2.47 2.49
C LEU A 69 12.29 2.81 3.40
N ARG A 70 13.36 2.00 3.41
CA ARG A 70 14.59 2.31 4.17
C ARG A 70 15.26 3.60 3.72
N GLN A 71 15.26 3.87 2.41
CA GLN A 71 15.87 5.08 1.85
C GLN A 71 15.11 6.35 2.22
N HIS A 72 13.78 6.29 2.35
CA HIS A 72 12.95 7.48 2.48
C HIS A 72 12.33 7.69 3.87
N ALA A 73 12.16 6.64 4.68
CA ALA A 73 11.61 6.79 6.03
C ALA A 73 12.58 7.56 6.93
N ARG A 74 12.08 8.64 7.56
CA ARG A 74 12.80 9.48 8.53
C ARG A 74 11.83 9.86 9.64
N ALA A 75 12.36 10.21 10.81
CA ALA A 75 11.54 10.55 11.97
C ALA A 75 10.60 11.75 11.72
N ASP A 76 11.00 12.65 10.86
CA ASP A 76 10.27 13.87 10.47
C ASP A 76 9.42 13.71 9.20
N ARG A 77 9.30 12.50 8.62
CA ARG A 77 8.60 12.26 7.34
C ARG A 77 7.36 11.39 7.50
N CYS A 78 6.44 11.57 6.55
CA CYS A 78 5.34 10.68 6.28
C CYS A 78 5.60 9.97 4.94
N VAL A 79 5.58 8.63 4.93
CA VAL A 79 5.71 7.82 3.72
C VAL A 79 4.39 7.15 3.42
N LEU A 80 3.83 7.40 2.24
CA LEU A 80 2.58 6.83 1.76
C LEU A 80 2.85 5.86 0.61
N VAL A 81 2.50 4.59 0.79
CA VAL A 81 2.58 3.54 -0.24
C VAL A 81 1.20 3.27 -0.84
N ASP A 82 1.05 3.50 -2.14
CA ASP A 82 -0.20 3.23 -2.86
C ASP A 82 0.08 2.45 -4.18
N CYS A 83 -0.19 1.13 -4.23
CA CYS A 83 -0.76 0.28 -3.17
C CYS A 83 -0.06 -1.09 -3.10
N LEU A 84 -0.17 -1.74 -1.96
CA LEU A 84 0.39 -3.08 -1.76
C LEU A 84 -0.22 -4.14 -2.68
N THR A 85 -1.48 -3.96 -3.10
CA THR A 85 -2.15 -4.89 -4.03
C THR A 85 -1.47 -4.93 -5.39
N LEU A 86 -1.09 -3.77 -5.95
CA LEU A 86 -0.34 -3.71 -7.21
C LEU A 86 1.09 -4.22 -7.04
N TRP A 87 1.74 -3.88 -5.93
CA TRP A 87 3.05 -4.44 -5.58
C TRP A 87 3.01 -5.97 -5.53
N LEU A 88 2.04 -6.56 -4.86
CA LEU A 88 1.84 -8.01 -4.79
C LEU A 88 1.60 -8.62 -6.18
N SER A 89 0.79 -7.96 -7.02
CA SER A 89 0.56 -8.38 -8.41
C SER A 89 1.83 -8.35 -9.25
N ASN A 90 2.68 -7.33 -9.06
CA ASN A 90 3.95 -7.23 -9.76
C ASN A 90 4.89 -8.38 -9.37
N LEU A 91 4.97 -8.70 -8.08
CA LEU A 91 5.80 -9.79 -7.57
C LEU A 91 5.33 -11.18 -8.06
N LEU A 92 4.02 -11.41 -8.06
CA LEU A 92 3.46 -12.69 -8.53
C LEU A 92 3.59 -12.86 -10.05
N GLY A 93 3.71 -11.77 -10.79
CA GLY A 93 3.96 -11.75 -12.23
C GLY A 93 5.44 -11.66 -12.63
N ASP A 94 6.36 -11.63 -11.66
CA ASP A 94 7.80 -11.57 -11.93
C ASP A 94 8.33 -12.91 -12.45
N ALA A 95 9.30 -12.85 -13.37
CA ALA A 95 9.95 -14.04 -13.92
C ALA A 95 10.81 -14.79 -12.87
N ASP A 96 11.34 -14.07 -11.87
CA ASP A 96 12.04 -14.66 -10.74
C ASP A 96 11.03 -15.08 -9.65
N ALA A 97 10.63 -16.34 -9.67
CA ALA A 97 9.69 -16.91 -8.70
C ALA A 97 10.14 -16.75 -7.23
N SER A 98 11.45 -16.63 -6.96
CA SER A 98 12.00 -16.46 -5.62
C SER A 98 11.82 -15.02 -5.08
N ARG A 99 11.60 -14.06 -5.97
CA ARG A 99 11.48 -12.64 -5.61
C ARG A 99 10.29 -12.38 -4.69
N PHE A 100 9.18 -13.05 -4.93
CA PHE A 100 7.99 -12.89 -4.11
C PHE A 100 8.27 -13.10 -2.62
N GLU A 101 8.84 -14.25 -2.25
CA GLU A 101 9.13 -14.56 -0.84
C GLU A 101 10.20 -13.63 -0.26
N ARG A 102 11.21 -13.31 -1.04
CA ARG A 102 12.30 -12.42 -0.63
C ARG A 102 11.81 -11.00 -0.33
N GLU A 103 11.04 -10.40 -1.23
CA GLU A 103 10.55 -9.03 -1.06
C GLU A 103 9.47 -8.93 0.02
N ARG A 104 8.61 -9.96 0.13
CA ARG A 104 7.62 -10.07 1.20
C ARG A 104 8.29 -10.17 2.57
N ALA A 105 9.26 -11.04 2.73
CA ALA A 105 10.03 -11.16 3.97
C ALA A 105 10.76 -9.85 4.30
N ALA A 106 11.44 -9.25 3.32
CA ALA A 106 12.15 -7.99 3.49
C ALA A 106 11.22 -6.85 3.95
N LEU A 107 9.98 -6.76 3.43
CA LEU A 107 9.00 -5.77 3.88
C LEU A 107 8.59 -6.00 5.33
N LEU A 108 8.26 -7.24 5.71
CA LEU A 108 7.81 -7.57 7.06
C LEU A 108 8.93 -7.37 8.10
N ASP A 109 10.18 -7.68 7.76
CA ASP A 109 11.34 -7.47 8.64
C ASP A 109 11.70 -5.99 8.77
N THR A 110 11.53 -5.21 7.71
CA THR A 110 11.91 -3.80 7.66
C THR A 110 10.88 -2.91 8.37
N LEU A 111 9.59 -3.11 8.13
CA LEU A 111 8.52 -2.21 8.57
C LEU A 111 8.54 -1.90 10.07
N PRO A 112 8.76 -2.84 10.99
CA PRO A 112 8.80 -2.54 12.42
C PRO A 112 9.92 -1.59 12.85
N GLN A 113 10.99 -1.50 12.06
CA GLN A 113 12.21 -0.74 12.37
C GLN A 113 12.19 0.67 11.76
N LEU A 114 11.24 0.97 10.86
CA LEU A 114 11.21 2.26 10.17
C LEU A 114 10.80 3.40 11.10
N PRO A 115 11.51 4.54 11.05
CA PRO A 115 11.11 5.75 11.77
C PRO A 115 9.98 6.50 11.03
N GLY A 116 9.39 7.48 11.70
CA GLY A 116 8.39 8.38 11.11
C GLY A 116 6.99 7.80 11.06
N GLU A 117 6.22 8.28 10.10
CA GLU A 117 4.85 7.82 9.84
C GLU A 117 4.78 7.07 8.51
N ILE A 118 4.22 5.87 8.54
CA ILE A 118 4.09 5.01 7.36
C ILE A 118 2.61 4.73 7.14
N LEU A 119 2.10 5.06 5.96
CA LEU A 119 0.75 4.79 5.50
C LEU A 119 0.80 3.74 4.39
N LEU A 120 0.23 2.58 4.63
CA LEU A 120 0.17 1.48 3.66
C LEU A 120 -1.26 1.34 3.14
N VAL A 121 -1.46 1.53 1.84
CA VAL A 121 -2.77 1.36 1.20
C VAL A 121 -2.84 0.01 0.52
N SER A 122 -3.93 -0.74 0.72
CA SER A 122 -4.15 -1.99 0.02
C SER A 122 -5.64 -2.22 -0.30
N ASN A 123 -5.92 -2.90 -1.42
CA ASN A 123 -7.28 -3.35 -1.67
C ASN A 123 -7.59 -4.60 -0.84
N GLU A 124 -8.76 -4.61 -0.21
CA GLU A 124 -9.37 -5.85 0.25
C GLU A 124 -10.04 -6.56 -0.93
N ILE A 125 -9.60 -7.77 -1.22
CA ILE A 125 -10.03 -8.56 -2.38
C ILE A 125 -10.56 -9.96 -2.01
N GLY A 126 -10.61 -10.29 -0.73
CA GLY A 126 -11.00 -11.60 -0.20
C GLY A 126 -12.47 -11.71 0.22
N MET A 127 -13.26 -10.61 0.15
CA MET A 127 -14.66 -10.60 0.59
C MET A 127 -15.65 -11.04 -0.50
N GLY A 128 -15.17 -11.49 -1.65
CA GLY A 128 -15.99 -11.94 -2.77
C GLY A 128 -16.03 -13.46 -2.93
N VAL A 129 -16.52 -13.91 -4.07
CA VAL A 129 -16.48 -15.32 -4.46
C VAL A 129 -15.03 -15.74 -4.74
N VAL A 130 -14.66 -16.94 -4.31
CA VAL A 130 -13.32 -17.51 -4.57
C VAL A 130 -13.13 -17.64 -6.09
N PRO A 131 -12.04 -17.07 -6.66
CA PRO A 131 -11.82 -17.07 -8.10
C PRO A 131 -11.57 -18.49 -8.66
N LEU A 132 -12.00 -18.74 -9.90
CA LEU A 132 -11.76 -20.03 -10.56
C LEU A 132 -10.30 -20.21 -11.01
N GLY A 133 -9.61 -19.13 -11.37
CA GLY A 133 -8.21 -19.18 -11.83
C GLY A 133 -7.23 -19.41 -10.68
N GLU A 134 -6.26 -20.29 -10.86
CA GLU A 134 -5.25 -20.63 -9.84
C GLU A 134 -4.45 -19.42 -9.41
N LEU A 135 -3.95 -18.62 -10.36
CA LEU A 135 -3.20 -17.40 -10.07
C LEU A 135 -4.03 -16.39 -9.28
N SER A 136 -5.31 -16.25 -9.62
CA SER A 136 -6.22 -15.35 -8.91
C SER A 136 -6.48 -15.82 -7.48
N ARG A 137 -6.63 -17.12 -7.24
CA ARG A 137 -6.74 -17.67 -5.88
C ARG A 137 -5.47 -17.42 -5.08
N ARG A 138 -4.30 -17.73 -5.67
CA ARG A 138 -3.00 -17.43 -5.03
C ARG A 138 -2.88 -15.95 -4.67
N PHE A 139 -3.28 -15.06 -5.56
CA PHE A 139 -3.25 -13.61 -5.31
C PHE A 139 -4.15 -13.22 -4.13
N VAL A 140 -5.37 -13.74 -4.04
CA VAL A 140 -6.29 -13.49 -2.91
C VAL A 140 -5.71 -14.02 -1.61
N ASP A 141 -5.18 -15.25 -1.61
CA ASP A 141 -4.58 -15.89 -0.43
C ASP A 141 -3.37 -15.12 0.08
N GLU A 142 -2.46 -14.73 -0.83
CA GLU A 142 -1.25 -13.99 -0.44
C GLU A 142 -1.57 -12.56 0.01
N ALA A 143 -2.57 -11.90 -0.58
CA ALA A 143 -3.04 -10.62 -0.09
C ALA A 143 -3.60 -10.74 1.34
N GLY A 144 -4.42 -11.74 1.61
CA GLY A 144 -4.96 -12.00 2.95
C GLY A 144 -3.87 -12.27 3.98
N ARG A 145 -2.87 -13.13 3.64
CA ARG A 145 -1.73 -13.42 4.52
C ARG A 145 -0.89 -12.15 4.80
N LEU A 146 -0.64 -11.35 3.77
CA LEU A 146 0.08 -10.09 3.92
C LEU A 146 -0.68 -9.11 4.81
N HIS A 147 -1.99 -8.95 4.61
CA HIS A 147 -2.82 -8.07 5.43
C HIS A 147 -2.82 -8.48 6.90
N GLN A 148 -2.93 -9.79 7.21
CA GLN A 148 -2.87 -10.28 8.58
C GLN A 148 -1.51 -9.98 9.23
N ALA A 149 -0.40 -10.25 8.53
CA ALA A 149 0.93 -9.98 9.02
C ALA A 149 1.15 -8.48 9.28
N LEU A 150 0.74 -7.61 8.35
CA LEU A 150 0.84 -6.16 8.49
C LEU A 150 -0.08 -5.62 9.61
N ALA A 151 -1.30 -6.13 9.72
CA ALA A 151 -2.24 -5.73 10.77
C ALA A 151 -1.71 -6.04 12.17
N ALA A 152 -0.97 -7.15 12.34
CA ALA A 152 -0.35 -7.50 13.62
C ALA A 152 0.67 -6.44 14.05
N MET A 153 1.49 -5.92 13.13
CA MET A 153 2.59 -4.98 13.42
C MET A 153 2.24 -3.50 13.23
N CYS A 154 1.13 -3.17 12.58
CA CYS A 154 0.67 -1.78 12.46
C CYS A 154 0.02 -1.28 13.75
N ASP A 155 0.24 0.00 14.06
CA ASP A 155 -0.35 0.68 15.21
C ASP A 155 -1.85 0.93 14.98
N ARG A 156 -2.25 1.13 13.71
CA ARG A 156 -3.62 1.39 13.30
C ARG A 156 -3.98 0.59 12.05
N VAL A 157 -5.19 0.05 12.03
CA VAL A 157 -5.79 -0.60 10.86
C VAL A 157 -7.17 0.01 10.62
N ILE A 158 -7.40 0.51 9.41
CA ILE A 158 -8.63 1.18 9.00
C ILE A 158 -9.18 0.45 7.77
N PHE A 159 -10.47 0.12 7.83
CA PHE A 159 -11.22 -0.36 6.67
C PHE A 159 -12.08 0.76 6.09
N VAL A 160 -12.05 0.98 4.78
CA VAL A 160 -12.81 2.05 4.12
C VAL A 160 -13.88 1.44 3.22
N ALA A 161 -15.12 1.78 3.50
CA ALA A 161 -16.28 1.44 2.68
C ALA A 161 -17.11 2.69 2.40
N ALA A 162 -17.49 2.92 1.14
CA ALA A 162 -18.31 4.07 0.71
C ALA A 162 -17.76 5.44 1.18
N GLY A 163 -16.43 5.59 1.22
CA GLY A 163 -15.76 6.81 1.71
C GLY A 163 -15.66 6.93 3.24
N LEU A 164 -16.30 6.03 3.97
CA LEU A 164 -16.37 6.06 5.43
C LEU A 164 -15.30 5.14 6.04
N PRO A 165 -14.46 5.64 6.98
CA PRO A 165 -13.48 4.84 7.67
C PRO A 165 -14.11 4.06 8.83
N LEU A 166 -13.79 2.77 8.93
CA LEU A 166 -14.06 1.91 10.07
C LEU A 166 -12.73 1.52 10.71
N THR A 167 -12.52 1.88 11.97
CA THR A 167 -11.32 1.50 12.71
C THR A 167 -11.40 0.04 13.15
N LEU A 168 -10.48 -0.80 12.69
CA LEU A 168 -10.34 -2.20 13.10
C LEU A 168 -9.32 -2.35 14.24
N LYS A 169 -8.29 -1.49 14.30
CA LYS A 169 -7.27 -1.47 15.34
C LYS A 169 -6.79 -0.04 15.56
N GLY A 170 -6.49 0.32 16.81
CA GLY A 170 -6.07 1.67 17.21
C GLY A 170 -7.23 2.67 17.24
N THR A 171 -6.92 3.97 17.18
CA THR A 171 -7.89 5.07 17.14
C THR A 171 -7.70 5.94 15.91
N LEU A 172 -8.78 6.48 15.35
CA LEU A 172 -8.67 7.53 14.32
C LEU A 172 -8.12 8.82 14.94
N PRO A 173 -7.30 9.59 14.18
CA PRO A 173 -6.84 10.90 14.62
C PRO A 173 -7.97 11.92 14.66
#